data_34828ed894c00fc9df2687409defcda5
#
_entry.id   34828ed894c00fc9df2687409defcda5
#
_cell.length_a   1.000
_cell.length_b   1.000
_cell.length_c   1.000
_cell.angle_alpha   90.00
_cell.angle_beta   90.00
_cell.angle_gamma   90.00
#
_symmetry.space_group_name_H-M   'P 1'
#
loop_
_entity.id
_entity.type
_entity.pdbx_description
1 polymer ?
#
loop_
_entity_poly.entity_id
_entity_poly.type
_entity_poly.pdbx_seq_one_letter_code
_entity_poly.pdbx_strand_id
1 'polypeptide(L)'
;FYYAGEWYWGVDRLYHLENRLSELGGDKQVQVPLIAPRQEITSGDVRDNGSLTLEVFASLRSPYTSIAFDRAIALAKDTGVTLHVRPILPMVMRGVPATSEKGIYIFTDTAREARAASVPYRRFYDPIGEPVRRCYSLYPWACSLGKGNQLLSSFLRAAFVDGVNTNTERGLKSVVENAGLDWMDAKLLVGQDGWQQALEDNRLAMYDSGLW
;
A
#
# COMPACT_ATOMS: atom_id res chain seq x y z
N PHE A 1 -11.81 18.67 6.54
CA PHE A 1 -12.40 19.00 7.82
C PHE A 1 -11.34 18.95 8.90
N TYR A 2 -11.48 19.80 9.92
CA TYR A 2 -10.59 19.85 11.08
C TYR A 2 -11.43 19.88 12.35
N TYR A 3 -11.18 18.95 13.29
CA TYR A 3 -11.90 18.87 14.56
C TYR A 3 -11.04 18.25 15.66
N ALA A 4 -11.07 18.82 16.85
CA ALA A 4 -10.38 18.33 18.04
C ALA A 4 -8.89 17.99 17.82
N GLY A 5 -8.18 18.84 17.07
CA GLY A 5 -6.75 18.63 16.77
C GLY A 5 -6.46 17.71 15.60
N GLU A 6 -7.47 17.17 14.93
CA GLU A 6 -7.32 16.17 13.88
C GLU A 6 -7.88 16.62 12.52
N TRP A 7 -7.20 16.22 11.44
CA TRP A 7 -7.63 16.45 10.07
C TRP A 7 -8.37 15.24 9.51
N TYR A 8 -9.38 15.52 8.65
CA TYR A 8 -10.19 14.55 7.91
C TYR A 8 -10.30 15.07 6.47
N TRP A 9 -9.59 14.44 5.54
CA TRP A 9 -9.49 14.92 4.18
C TRP A 9 -10.44 14.15 3.25
N GLY A 10 -11.43 14.86 2.72
CA GLY A 10 -12.41 14.30 1.80
C GLY A 10 -13.71 13.85 2.50
N VAL A 11 -14.75 13.69 1.70
CA VAL A 11 -16.09 13.27 2.17
C VAL A 11 -16.10 11.79 2.55
N ASP A 12 -15.21 11.02 2.00
CA ASP A 12 -14.99 9.61 2.26
C ASP A 12 -14.34 9.33 3.62
N ARG A 13 -14.01 10.39 4.38
CA ARG A 13 -13.49 10.33 5.76
C ARG A 13 -14.48 10.85 6.81
N LEU A 14 -15.70 11.21 6.40
CA LEU A 14 -16.71 11.74 7.32
C LEU A 14 -17.10 10.75 8.41
N TYR A 15 -17.14 9.45 8.14
CA TYR A 15 -17.45 8.44 9.14
C TYR A 15 -16.44 8.44 10.31
N HIS A 16 -15.17 8.77 10.06
CA HIS A 16 -14.19 8.94 11.13
C HIS A 16 -14.46 10.20 11.96
N LEU A 17 -14.87 11.29 11.30
CA LEU A 17 -15.25 12.53 12.00
C LEU A 17 -16.50 12.31 12.85
N GLU A 18 -17.53 11.63 12.35
CA GLU A 18 -18.74 11.30 13.09
C GLU A 18 -18.43 10.45 14.32
N ASN A 19 -17.61 9.40 14.16
CA ASN A 19 -17.17 8.59 15.27
C ASN A 19 -16.42 9.44 16.32
N ARG A 20 -15.57 10.36 15.91
CA ARG A 20 -14.82 11.24 16.81
C ARG A 20 -15.72 12.23 17.53
N LEU A 21 -16.74 12.76 16.87
CA LEU A 21 -17.77 13.60 17.49
C LEU A 21 -18.51 12.83 18.58
N SER A 22 -18.91 11.59 18.29
CA SER A 22 -19.59 10.73 19.25
C SER A 22 -18.71 10.39 20.46
N GLU A 23 -17.44 10.00 20.25
CA GLU A 23 -16.47 9.73 21.32
C GLU A 23 -16.29 10.92 22.28
N LEU A 24 -16.36 12.14 21.77
CA LEU A 24 -16.18 13.38 22.54
C LEU A 24 -17.50 13.94 23.08
N GLY A 25 -18.60 13.21 22.95
CA GLY A 25 -19.91 13.64 23.45
C GLY A 25 -20.54 14.78 22.65
N GLY A 26 -20.05 15.05 21.44
CA GLY A 26 -20.59 16.04 20.53
C GLY A 26 -21.83 15.56 19.76
N ASP A 27 -22.13 14.29 19.83
CA ASP A 27 -23.31 13.68 19.21
C ASP A 27 -24.55 13.88 20.11
N LYS A 28 -25.57 14.49 19.53
CA LYS A 28 -26.87 14.70 20.22
C LYS A 28 -27.84 13.52 20.08
N GLN A 29 -27.52 12.59 19.21
CA GLN A 29 -28.38 11.44 18.87
C GLN A 29 -27.60 10.13 18.99
N VAL A 30 -27.20 9.79 20.20
CA VAL A 30 -26.51 8.53 20.50
C VAL A 30 -27.35 7.35 20.02
N GLN A 31 -26.74 6.44 19.24
CA GLN A 31 -27.35 5.23 18.65
C GLN A 31 -28.07 5.42 17.30
N VAL A 32 -28.00 6.58 16.67
CA VAL A 32 -28.46 6.74 15.30
C VAL A 32 -27.34 6.27 14.34
N PRO A 33 -27.67 5.59 13.23
CA PRO A 33 -26.66 5.25 12.20
C PRO A 33 -25.92 6.49 11.72
N LEU A 34 -24.63 6.31 11.36
CA LEU A 34 -23.81 7.39 10.80
C LEU A 34 -24.48 7.99 9.58
N ILE A 35 -24.39 9.30 9.40
CA ILE A 35 -24.90 10.01 8.21
C ILE A 35 -24.08 9.64 6.99
N ALA A 36 -22.77 9.46 7.17
CA ALA A 36 -21.84 9.06 6.13
C ALA A 36 -21.12 7.75 6.52
N PRO A 37 -21.81 6.60 6.55
CA PRO A 37 -21.21 5.35 6.97
C PRO A 37 -20.10 4.94 6.01
N ARG A 38 -19.09 4.25 6.55
CA ARG A 38 -18.06 3.64 5.73
C ARG A 38 -18.70 2.65 4.75
N GLN A 39 -18.35 2.80 3.49
CA GLN A 39 -18.77 1.83 2.48
C GLN A 39 -17.95 0.54 2.59
N GLU A 40 -18.62 -0.58 2.71
CA GLU A 40 -17.97 -1.87 2.62
C GLU A 40 -17.68 -2.21 1.16
N ILE A 41 -16.42 -2.58 0.90
CA ILE A 41 -15.99 -3.04 -0.43
C ILE A 41 -16.09 -4.55 -0.42
N THR A 42 -17.04 -5.08 -1.21
CA THR A 42 -17.22 -6.51 -1.41
C THR A 42 -17.10 -6.85 -2.89
N SER A 43 -16.71 -8.07 -3.21
CA SER A 43 -16.66 -8.55 -4.60
C SER A 43 -18.06 -8.76 -5.20
N GLY A 44 -19.12 -8.78 -4.37
CA GLY A 44 -20.48 -9.12 -4.81
C GLY A 44 -20.55 -10.51 -5.45
N ASP A 45 -21.61 -10.74 -6.26
CA ASP A 45 -21.83 -12.01 -6.96
C ASP A 45 -21.37 -11.98 -8.42
N VAL A 46 -21.03 -10.79 -8.94
CA VAL A 46 -20.58 -10.65 -10.33
C VAL A 46 -19.13 -11.15 -10.45
N ARG A 47 -18.89 -11.98 -11.46
CA ARG A 47 -17.57 -12.51 -11.79
C ARG A 47 -17.20 -12.13 -13.21
N ASP A 48 -15.94 -11.74 -13.37
CA ASP A 48 -15.33 -11.56 -14.68
C ASP A 48 -14.61 -12.85 -15.11
N ASN A 49 -14.40 -13.02 -16.40
CA ASN A 49 -13.68 -14.15 -16.99
C ASN A 49 -12.26 -13.75 -17.45
N GLY A 50 -11.69 -12.71 -16.89
CA GLY A 50 -10.39 -12.16 -17.24
C GLY A 50 -10.43 -11.13 -18.38
N SER A 51 -11.63 -10.63 -18.74
CA SER A 51 -11.82 -9.59 -19.78
C SER A 51 -11.45 -8.20 -19.27
N LEU A 52 -11.56 -7.96 -17.97
CA LEU A 52 -11.24 -6.72 -17.31
C LEU A 52 -9.85 -6.80 -16.62
N THR A 53 -9.19 -5.67 -16.55
CA THR A 53 -7.89 -5.55 -15.85
C THR A 53 -7.99 -4.54 -14.70
N LEU A 54 -7.54 -4.98 -13.52
CA LEU A 54 -7.31 -4.10 -12.39
C LEU A 54 -5.83 -3.74 -12.36
N GLU A 55 -5.49 -2.48 -12.67
CA GLU A 55 -4.12 -1.98 -12.56
C GLU A 55 -3.87 -1.39 -11.16
N VAL A 56 -2.76 -1.79 -10.54
CA VAL A 56 -2.38 -1.32 -9.21
C VAL A 56 -0.98 -0.71 -9.27
N PHE A 57 -0.89 0.62 -9.14
CA PHE A 57 0.37 1.34 -9.08
C PHE A 57 0.93 1.31 -7.65
N ALA A 58 1.75 0.30 -7.36
CA ALA A 58 2.22 0.00 -6.02
C ALA A 58 3.53 0.74 -5.67
N SER A 59 3.55 1.44 -4.55
CA SER A 59 4.75 2.11 -4.04
C SER A 59 5.16 1.51 -2.68
N LEU A 60 6.41 1.05 -2.57
CA LEU A 60 6.93 0.38 -1.37
C LEU A 60 7.11 1.30 -0.14
N ARG A 61 6.94 2.60 -0.29
CA ARG A 61 6.94 3.56 0.83
C ARG A 61 5.57 4.18 1.08
N SER A 62 4.53 3.72 0.41
CA SER A 62 3.20 4.25 0.62
C SER A 62 2.47 3.51 1.74
N PRO A 63 2.09 4.20 2.84
CA PRO A 63 1.25 3.63 3.87
C PRO A 63 -0.08 3.10 3.32
N TYR A 64 -0.71 3.83 2.39
CA TYR A 64 -1.94 3.39 1.74
C TYR A 64 -1.74 2.12 0.89
N THR A 65 -0.61 2.02 0.16
CA THR A 65 -0.29 0.78 -0.56
C THR A 65 -0.20 -0.40 0.42
N SER A 66 0.38 -0.21 1.61
CA SER A 66 0.55 -1.28 2.59
C SER A 66 -0.77 -1.87 3.10
N ILE A 67 -1.83 -1.07 3.17
CA ILE A 67 -3.15 -1.54 3.62
C ILE A 67 -4.09 -1.95 2.49
N ALA A 68 -3.79 -1.56 1.25
CA ALA A 68 -4.64 -1.82 0.09
C ALA A 68 -4.14 -2.97 -0.78
N PHE A 69 -2.84 -3.27 -0.79
CA PHE A 69 -2.20 -4.14 -1.76
C PHE A 69 -2.75 -5.59 -1.74
N ASP A 70 -2.72 -6.23 -0.57
CA ASP A 70 -3.22 -7.61 -0.43
C ASP A 70 -4.75 -7.67 -0.64
N ARG A 71 -5.47 -6.60 -0.31
CA ARG A 71 -6.92 -6.49 -0.57
C ARG A 71 -7.20 -6.40 -2.07
N ALA A 72 -6.39 -5.68 -2.84
CA ALA A 72 -6.52 -5.62 -4.29
C ALA A 72 -6.23 -6.99 -4.93
N ILE A 73 -5.23 -7.73 -4.44
CA ILE A 73 -4.94 -9.10 -4.87
C ILE A 73 -6.14 -10.02 -4.59
N ALA A 74 -6.68 -9.96 -3.37
CA ALA A 74 -7.85 -10.74 -2.99
C ALA A 74 -9.06 -10.40 -3.85
N LEU A 75 -9.34 -9.11 -4.04
CA LEU A 75 -10.46 -8.64 -4.88
C LEU A 75 -10.33 -9.16 -6.32
N ALA A 76 -9.16 -9.04 -6.93
CA ALA A 76 -8.93 -9.54 -8.29
C ALA A 76 -9.17 -11.06 -8.38
N LYS A 77 -8.67 -11.81 -7.39
CA LYS A 77 -8.88 -13.26 -7.30
C LYS A 77 -10.36 -13.61 -7.15
N ASP A 78 -11.07 -12.91 -6.29
CA ASP A 78 -12.48 -13.19 -5.98
C ASP A 78 -13.41 -12.80 -7.13
N THR A 79 -13.08 -11.76 -7.87
CA THR A 79 -13.88 -11.28 -9.00
C THR A 79 -13.50 -11.89 -10.34
N GLY A 80 -12.32 -12.51 -10.46
CA GLY A 80 -11.82 -13.08 -11.72
C GLY A 80 -11.23 -12.06 -12.68
N VAL A 81 -11.10 -10.79 -12.29
CA VAL A 81 -10.40 -9.76 -13.10
C VAL A 81 -8.90 -10.04 -13.16
N THR A 82 -8.27 -9.71 -14.27
CA THR A 82 -6.82 -9.80 -14.40
C THR A 82 -6.15 -8.71 -13.55
N LEU A 83 -5.27 -9.11 -12.62
CA LEU A 83 -4.50 -8.16 -11.83
C LEU A 83 -3.18 -7.82 -12.54
N HIS A 84 -2.96 -6.53 -12.78
CA HIS A 84 -1.71 -6.01 -13.29
C HIS A 84 -1.06 -5.08 -12.27
N VAL A 85 -0.03 -5.57 -11.58
CA VAL A 85 0.74 -4.76 -10.63
C VAL A 85 1.83 -4.00 -11.35
N ARG A 86 1.80 -2.68 -11.20
CA ARG A 86 2.77 -1.72 -11.76
C ARG A 86 3.54 -1.04 -10.63
N PRO A 87 4.68 -1.57 -10.19
CA PRO A 87 5.50 -0.90 -9.19
C PRO A 87 5.97 0.47 -9.66
N ILE A 88 5.96 1.44 -8.74
CA ILE A 88 6.45 2.80 -8.99
C ILE A 88 7.37 3.24 -7.83
N LEU A 89 8.33 4.09 -8.13
CA LEU A 89 9.14 4.71 -7.07
C LEU A 89 8.27 5.56 -6.14
N PRO A 90 8.60 5.61 -4.83
CA PRO A 90 7.98 6.54 -3.91
C PRO A 90 7.99 7.98 -4.43
N MET A 91 6.90 8.72 -4.19
CA MET A 91 6.74 10.10 -4.71
C MET A 91 7.94 11.00 -4.39
N VAL A 92 8.49 10.92 -3.19
CA VAL A 92 9.65 11.71 -2.78
C VAL A 92 10.94 11.31 -3.55
N MET A 93 11.07 10.06 -3.97
CA MET A 93 12.16 9.60 -4.83
C MET A 93 11.96 9.99 -6.31
N ARG A 94 10.76 10.41 -6.68
CA ARG A 94 10.42 10.98 -7.99
C ARG A 94 10.48 12.51 -8.01
N GLY A 95 10.96 13.15 -6.92
CA GLY A 95 11.04 14.61 -6.80
C GLY A 95 9.71 15.30 -6.47
N VAL A 96 8.68 14.54 -6.10
CA VAL A 96 7.40 15.11 -5.65
C VAL A 96 7.49 15.38 -4.14
N PRO A 97 7.48 16.67 -3.71
CA PRO A 97 7.64 16.99 -2.29
C PRO A 97 6.41 16.60 -1.48
N ALA A 98 6.66 16.25 -0.21
CA ALA A 98 5.62 16.12 0.79
C ALA A 98 5.99 16.96 2.00
N THR A 99 5.07 17.81 2.47
CA THR A 99 5.27 18.56 3.71
C THR A 99 5.19 17.63 4.92
N SER A 100 5.74 18.05 6.05
CA SER A 100 5.65 17.31 7.31
C SER A 100 4.20 17.06 7.73
N GLU A 101 3.34 18.07 7.55
CA GLU A 101 1.91 18.00 7.90
C GLU A 101 1.19 16.95 7.03
N LYS A 102 1.49 16.94 5.72
CA LYS A 102 0.96 15.90 4.80
C LYS A 102 1.44 14.52 5.21
N GLY A 103 2.69 14.38 5.60
CA GLY A 103 3.26 13.12 6.09
C GLY A 103 2.53 12.62 7.34
N ILE A 104 2.37 13.48 8.35
CA ILE A 104 1.65 13.16 9.60
C ILE A 104 0.20 12.76 9.29
N TYR A 105 -0.47 13.52 8.42
CA TYR A 105 -1.84 13.20 8.01
C TYR A 105 -1.92 11.80 7.38
N ILE A 106 -1.06 11.48 6.41
CA ILE A 106 -1.05 10.19 5.71
C ILE A 106 -0.92 9.04 6.71
N PHE A 107 0.01 9.12 7.68
CA PHE A 107 0.19 8.08 8.69
C PHE A 107 -1.02 7.94 9.60
N THR A 108 -1.59 9.05 10.05
CA THR A 108 -2.76 9.06 10.94
C THR A 108 -3.98 8.51 10.21
N ASP A 109 -4.24 8.95 9.00
CA ASP A 109 -5.37 8.51 8.18
C ASP A 109 -5.26 7.03 7.81
N THR A 110 -4.06 6.59 7.38
CA THR A 110 -3.82 5.16 7.11
C THR A 110 -4.07 4.29 8.34
N ALA A 111 -3.65 4.75 9.54
CA ALA A 111 -3.88 4.00 10.76
C ALA A 111 -5.40 3.88 11.09
N ARG A 112 -6.18 4.92 10.79
CA ARG A 112 -7.65 4.90 10.94
C ARG A 112 -8.29 3.92 9.95
N GLU A 113 -7.91 4.03 8.66
CA GLU A 113 -8.40 3.15 7.61
C GLU A 113 -8.02 1.68 7.84
N ALA A 114 -6.81 1.42 8.31
CA ALA A 114 -6.35 0.08 8.65
C ALA A 114 -7.21 -0.54 9.77
N ARG A 115 -7.50 0.22 10.83
CA ARG A 115 -8.39 -0.23 11.91
C ARG A 115 -9.80 -0.50 11.40
N ALA A 116 -10.37 0.43 10.61
CA ALA A 116 -11.71 0.28 10.06
C ALA A 116 -11.84 -0.91 9.10
N ALA A 117 -10.75 -1.26 8.40
CA ALA A 117 -10.69 -2.40 7.50
C ALA A 117 -10.19 -3.69 8.16
N SER A 118 -9.87 -3.68 9.45
CA SER A 118 -9.23 -4.80 10.18
C SER A 118 -7.94 -5.30 9.52
N VAL A 119 -7.17 -4.37 8.92
CA VAL A 119 -5.89 -4.67 8.27
C VAL A 119 -4.75 -4.39 9.25
N PRO A 120 -3.74 -5.26 9.35
CA PRO A 120 -2.58 -5.00 10.19
C PRO A 120 -1.81 -3.76 9.74
N TYR A 121 -1.60 -2.82 10.67
CA TYR A 121 -0.76 -1.63 10.49
C TYR A 121 -0.27 -1.22 11.89
N ARG A 122 1.02 -1.42 12.17
CA ARG A 122 1.48 -1.34 13.57
C ARG A 122 2.78 -0.57 13.75
N ARG A 123 3.90 -1.18 13.32
CA ARG A 123 5.25 -0.65 13.47
C ARG A 123 5.75 -0.21 12.12
N PHE A 124 6.33 0.97 12.08
CA PHE A 124 6.88 1.52 10.85
C PHE A 124 8.39 1.62 10.93
N TYR A 125 9.07 1.10 9.92
CA TYR A 125 10.46 1.39 9.63
C TYR A 125 10.56 1.97 8.23
N ASP A 126 10.98 3.24 8.10
CA ASP A 126 10.98 3.95 6.83
C ASP A 126 11.91 3.29 5.80
N PRO A 127 11.39 2.74 4.69
CA PRO A 127 12.20 2.06 3.69
C PRO A 127 12.74 3.01 2.61
N ILE A 128 12.74 4.33 2.84
CA ILE A 128 13.16 5.32 1.82
C ILE A 128 14.57 5.05 1.30
N GLY A 129 14.77 5.22 0.00
CA GLY A 129 16.07 5.13 -0.65
C GLY A 129 16.50 3.72 -0.99
N GLU A 130 17.65 3.27 -0.47
CA GLU A 130 18.26 1.99 -0.80
C GLU A 130 17.38 0.74 -0.53
N PRO A 131 16.62 0.65 0.58
CA PRO A 131 15.75 -0.49 0.79
C PRO A 131 14.75 -0.71 -0.36
N VAL A 132 14.12 0.38 -0.83
CA VAL A 132 13.21 0.34 -1.97
C VAL A 132 13.92 -0.12 -3.23
N ARG A 133 15.11 0.45 -3.55
CA ARG A 133 15.89 0.09 -4.74
C ARG A 133 16.30 -1.38 -4.72
N ARG A 134 16.81 -1.85 -3.59
CA ARG A 134 17.22 -3.24 -3.41
C ARG A 134 16.06 -4.23 -3.56
N CYS A 135 14.87 -3.88 -3.08
CA CYS A 135 13.69 -4.72 -3.31
C CYS A 135 13.28 -4.71 -4.79
N TYR A 136 13.28 -3.55 -5.44
CA TYR A 136 12.94 -3.47 -6.86
C TYR A 136 13.96 -4.14 -7.77
N SER A 137 15.25 -4.21 -7.41
CA SER A 137 16.22 -4.98 -8.18
C SER A 137 15.91 -6.47 -8.23
N LEU A 138 15.20 -6.98 -7.21
CA LEU A 138 14.77 -8.38 -7.15
C LEU A 138 13.41 -8.63 -7.85
N TYR A 139 12.65 -7.58 -8.13
CA TYR A 139 11.27 -7.71 -8.60
C TYR A 139 11.15 -8.43 -9.96
N PRO A 140 11.96 -8.13 -11.01
CA PRO A 140 11.88 -8.87 -12.27
C PRO A 140 12.15 -10.36 -12.12
N TRP A 141 13.14 -10.73 -11.31
CA TRP A 141 13.44 -12.12 -10.99
C TRP A 141 12.29 -12.79 -10.24
N ALA A 142 11.74 -12.13 -9.21
CA ALA A 142 10.59 -12.64 -8.48
C ALA A 142 9.37 -12.84 -9.41
N CYS A 143 9.15 -11.95 -10.37
CA CYS A 143 8.10 -12.09 -11.38
C CYS A 143 8.32 -13.31 -12.27
N SER A 144 9.57 -13.58 -12.71
CA SER A 144 9.88 -14.77 -13.51
C SER A 144 9.59 -16.10 -12.80
N LEU A 145 9.56 -16.07 -11.45
CA LEU A 145 9.19 -17.19 -10.60
C LEU A 145 7.71 -17.16 -10.15
N GLY A 146 6.90 -16.22 -10.67
CA GLY A 146 5.51 -16.03 -10.27
C GLY A 146 5.33 -15.51 -8.83
N LYS A 147 6.38 -14.90 -8.25
CA LYS A 147 6.44 -14.43 -6.85
C LYS A 147 6.54 -12.91 -6.69
N GLY A 148 6.35 -12.15 -7.79
CA GLY A 148 6.45 -10.68 -7.74
C GLY A 148 5.53 -10.05 -6.71
N ASN A 149 4.25 -10.44 -6.69
CA ASN A 149 3.28 -9.90 -5.73
C ASN A 149 3.61 -10.29 -4.28
N GLN A 150 4.08 -11.52 -4.06
CA GLN A 150 4.49 -11.98 -2.74
C GLN A 150 5.72 -11.21 -2.22
N LEU A 151 6.67 -10.88 -3.10
CA LEU A 151 7.82 -10.06 -2.72
C LEU A 151 7.41 -8.66 -2.27
N LEU A 152 6.51 -7.99 -3.02
CA LEU A 152 6.02 -6.65 -2.67
C LEU A 152 5.19 -6.69 -1.38
N SER A 153 4.28 -7.66 -1.23
CA SER A 153 3.48 -7.85 -0.02
C SER A 153 4.35 -8.08 1.21
N SER A 154 5.34 -8.98 1.10
CA SER A 154 6.30 -9.26 2.18
C SER A 154 7.10 -8.02 2.58
N PHE A 155 7.54 -7.20 1.61
CA PHE A 155 8.26 -5.97 1.89
C PHE A 155 7.37 -4.93 2.61
N LEU A 156 6.15 -4.72 2.12
CA LEU A 156 5.19 -3.80 2.74
C LEU A 156 4.85 -4.24 4.17
N ARG A 157 4.65 -5.53 4.39
CA ARG A 157 4.43 -6.08 5.72
C ARG A 157 5.64 -5.85 6.64
N ALA A 158 6.85 -6.14 6.17
CA ALA A 158 8.08 -5.92 6.92
C ALA A 158 8.22 -4.46 7.36
N ALA A 159 7.96 -3.51 6.45
CA ALA A 159 8.10 -2.07 6.71
C ALA A 159 6.98 -1.49 7.58
N PHE A 160 5.71 -1.90 7.40
CA PHE A 160 4.54 -1.21 7.98
C PHE A 160 3.82 -2.02 9.08
N VAL A 161 4.13 -3.29 9.25
CA VAL A 161 3.53 -4.13 10.28
C VAL A 161 4.57 -4.61 11.29
N ASP A 162 5.67 -5.14 10.80
CA ASP A 162 6.69 -5.78 11.65
C ASP A 162 7.80 -4.82 12.08
N GLY A 163 7.93 -3.66 11.41
CA GLY A 163 8.94 -2.63 11.72
C GLY A 163 10.38 -3.10 11.46
N VAL A 164 10.56 -3.92 10.42
CA VAL A 164 11.85 -4.49 10.06
C VAL A 164 12.68 -3.46 9.32
N ASN A 165 13.94 -3.32 9.70
CA ASN A 165 14.91 -2.54 8.94
C ASN A 165 15.30 -3.28 7.65
N THR A 166 14.57 -3.01 6.58
CA THR A 166 14.79 -3.62 5.26
C THR A 166 16.06 -3.13 4.56
N ASN A 167 16.79 -2.16 5.15
CA ASN A 167 18.10 -1.73 4.67
C ASN A 167 19.23 -2.72 5.05
N THR A 168 19.02 -3.54 6.05
CA THR A 168 19.99 -4.57 6.44
C THR A 168 19.87 -5.81 5.57
N GLU A 169 20.97 -6.55 5.42
CA GLU A 169 20.94 -7.86 4.74
C GLU A 169 19.94 -8.80 5.43
N ARG A 170 19.95 -8.84 6.77
CA ARG A 170 19.01 -9.65 7.55
C ARG A 170 17.54 -9.29 7.27
N GLY A 171 17.24 -7.98 7.19
CA GLY A 171 15.88 -7.52 6.94
C GLY A 171 15.42 -7.86 5.53
N LEU A 172 16.25 -7.63 4.52
CA LEU A 172 15.92 -7.99 3.14
C LEU A 172 15.83 -9.51 2.95
N LYS A 173 16.71 -10.28 3.59
CA LYS A 173 16.63 -11.74 3.62
C LYS A 173 15.27 -12.20 4.14
N SER A 174 14.82 -11.66 5.27
CA SER A 174 13.51 -11.98 5.83
C SER A 174 12.35 -11.68 4.85
N VAL A 175 12.43 -10.55 4.12
CA VAL A 175 11.46 -10.21 3.07
C VAL A 175 11.43 -11.26 1.98
N VAL A 176 12.59 -11.67 1.47
CA VAL A 176 12.73 -12.64 0.39
C VAL A 176 12.20 -14.02 0.81
N GLU A 177 12.62 -14.50 1.97
CA GLU A 177 12.20 -15.81 2.49
C GLU A 177 10.70 -15.87 2.80
N ASN A 178 10.13 -14.79 3.37
CA ASN A 178 8.68 -14.69 3.60
C ASN A 178 7.87 -14.63 2.31
N ALA A 179 8.47 -14.18 1.21
CA ALA A 179 7.85 -14.25 -0.12
C ALA A 179 7.91 -15.66 -0.75
N GLY A 180 8.57 -16.62 -0.08
CA GLY A 180 8.78 -17.98 -0.60
C GLY A 180 9.84 -18.03 -1.69
N LEU A 181 10.85 -17.15 -1.61
CA LEU A 181 12.00 -17.06 -2.52
C LEU A 181 13.28 -17.50 -1.81
N ASP A 182 14.24 -18.04 -2.55
CA ASP A 182 15.54 -18.39 -2.01
C ASP A 182 16.44 -17.17 -1.82
N TRP A 183 17.04 -17.04 -0.62
CA TRP A 183 17.92 -15.91 -0.33
C TRP A 183 19.26 -16.00 -1.04
N MET A 184 19.80 -17.19 -1.24
CA MET A 184 21.11 -17.36 -1.86
C MET A 184 21.08 -16.93 -3.32
N ASP A 185 19.97 -17.22 -4.03
CA ASP A 185 19.74 -16.75 -5.39
C ASP A 185 19.49 -15.24 -5.42
N ALA A 186 18.62 -14.75 -4.53
CA ALA A 186 18.29 -13.33 -4.45
C ALA A 186 19.53 -12.46 -4.17
N LYS A 187 20.40 -12.92 -3.27
CA LYS A 187 21.61 -12.18 -2.87
C LYS A 187 22.54 -11.82 -4.04
N LEU A 188 22.57 -12.65 -5.06
CA LEU A 188 23.39 -12.41 -6.28
C LEU A 188 22.80 -11.31 -7.16
N LEU A 189 21.51 -11.01 -7.01
CA LEU A 189 20.74 -10.07 -7.82
C LEU A 189 20.49 -8.73 -7.14
N VAL A 190 20.69 -8.65 -5.83
CA VAL A 190 20.47 -7.41 -5.07
C VAL A 190 21.33 -6.28 -5.59
N GLY A 191 20.70 -5.17 -5.98
CA GLY A 191 21.35 -3.97 -6.45
C GLY A 191 21.74 -4.02 -7.94
N GLN A 192 21.41 -5.09 -8.67
CA GLN A 192 21.58 -5.11 -10.14
C GLN A 192 20.62 -4.13 -10.81
N ASP A 193 21.08 -3.57 -11.93
CA ASP A 193 20.28 -2.68 -12.77
C ASP A 193 19.28 -3.45 -13.64
N GLY A 194 18.44 -2.70 -14.40
CA GLY A 194 17.47 -3.26 -15.35
C GLY A 194 16.01 -3.14 -14.89
N TRP A 195 15.75 -2.85 -13.64
CA TRP A 195 14.40 -2.60 -13.11
C TRP A 195 13.91 -1.17 -13.33
N GLN A 196 14.82 -0.21 -13.52
CA GLN A 196 14.51 1.23 -13.56
C GLN A 196 13.60 1.59 -14.71
N GLN A 197 13.86 1.04 -15.92
CA GLN A 197 13.05 1.33 -17.10
C GLN A 197 11.60 0.86 -16.92
N ALA A 198 11.39 -0.33 -16.35
CA ALA A 198 10.04 -0.84 -16.10
C ALA A 198 9.26 0.04 -15.11
N LEU A 199 9.93 0.60 -14.09
CA LEU A 199 9.29 1.53 -13.16
C LEU A 199 9.00 2.89 -13.81
N GLU A 200 9.85 3.34 -14.72
CA GLU A 200 9.61 4.56 -15.49
C GLU A 200 8.42 4.37 -16.45
N ASP A 201 8.34 3.26 -17.14
CA ASP A 201 7.21 2.93 -18.01
C ASP A 201 5.90 2.85 -17.20
N ASN A 202 5.94 2.28 -15.99
CA ASN A 202 4.81 2.27 -15.07
C ASN A 202 4.41 3.67 -14.60
N ARG A 203 5.39 4.55 -14.36
CA ARG A 203 5.13 5.95 -14.00
C ARG A 203 4.41 6.69 -15.13
N LEU A 204 4.85 6.51 -16.37
CA LEU A 204 4.22 7.09 -17.56
C LEU A 204 2.78 6.57 -17.70
N ALA A 205 2.57 5.27 -17.62
CA ALA A 205 1.24 4.68 -17.68
C ALA A 205 0.30 5.19 -16.55
N MET A 206 0.85 5.45 -15.35
CA MET A 206 0.09 6.07 -14.26
C MET A 206 -0.40 7.46 -14.64
N TYR A 207 0.46 8.29 -15.22
CA TYR A 207 0.08 9.64 -15.66
C TYR A 207 -0.91 9.62 -16.82
N ASP A 208 -0.73 8.72 -17.79
CA ASP A 208 -1.66 8.54 -18.91
C ASP A 208 -3.06 8.12 -18.43
N SER A 209 -3.15 7.46 -17.29
CA SER A 209 -4.40 7.12 -16.61
C SER A 209 -4.99 8.26 -15.77
N GLY A 210 -4.41 9.46 -15.82
CA GLY A 210 -4.84 10.63 -15.02
C GLY A 210 -4.49 10.53 -13.53
N LEU A 211 -3.61 9.61 -13.14
CA LEU A 211 -3.12 9.44 -11.78
C LEU A 211 -1.76 10.11 -11.57
N TRP A 212 -1.35 10.36 -10.33
CA TRP A 212 -0.08 11.03 -10.01
C TRP A 212 0.54 10.59 -8.69
#